data_8301546acd0c5090b441cc7f16fa9294
#
_entry.id   8301546acd0c5090b441cc7f16fa9294
#
_cell.length_a   1.000
_cell.length_b   1.000
_cell.length_c   1.000
_cell.angle_alpha   90.00
_cell.angle_beta   90.00
_cell.angle_gamma   90.00
#
_symmetry.space_group_name_H-M   'P 1'
#
loop_
_entity.id
_entity.type
_entity.pdbx_description
1 polymer ?
#
loop_
_entity_poly.entity_id
_entity_poly.type
_entity_poly.pdbx_seq_one_letter_code
_entity_poly.pdbx_strand_id
1 'polypeptide(L)'
;VFCGLFPVDSSEYQKLKDGLAKLKLNDASFSYEPESSSALGLGFRCGFLGLLHLEIITERLEREFDVSLITTTPGVIYKVHTTTSKILDLQNPTNMPDPSQIEKIEEPWIKSTIITPDEYLGSIIKICQDKRGLQTNLSYSGNRAVLSYDLPLNEVVFDFNDRLKSVSSGYASFDYEISSYREGDLVKLGILVNSEPVDALAMIIHKDFAQKTGRQVCEKLKDLIPRHNFMIPVQAAIGGKIVARESIKGFKKDVLTKIHGGGATDRKRKLLEKQKKGKARSKQFGKVEIPQEAFIGVLKINKKT
;
A
#
# COMPACT_ATOMS: atom_id res chain seq x y z
N VAL A 1 11.66 8.42 -3.57
CA VAL A 1 10.44 7.77 -3.09
C VAL A 1 9.28 8.73 -3.27
N PHE A 2 8.16 8.25 -3.80
CA PHE A 2 6.98 9.06 -4.09
C PHE A 2 5.77 8.55 -3.32
N CYS A 3 5.01 9.46 -2.71
CA CYS A 3 3.73 9.13 -2.09
C CYS A 3 2.76 10.31 -2.20
N GLY A 4 1.46 10.06 -2.05
CA GLY A 4 0.45 11.08 -1.90
C GLY A 4 0.33 11.50 -0.43
N LEU A 5 0.26 12.80 -0.18
CA LEU A 5 -0.07 13.39 1.11
C LEU A 5 -1.46 14.04 1.02
N PHE A 6 -2.38 13.59 1.85
CA PHE A 6 -3.75 14.08 1.88
C PHE A 6 -4.09 14.58 3.29
N PRO A 7 -4.75 15.73 3.44
CA PRO A 7 -5.23 16.14 4.75
C PRO A 7 -6.38 15.23 5.18
N VAL A 8 -6.48 14.96 6.48
CA VAL A 8 -7.59 14.21 7.06
C VAL A 8 -8.90 14.94 6.85
N ASP A 9 -8.91 16.22 7.14
CA ASP A 9 -10.03 17.11 6.86
C ASP A 9 -9.76 17.85 5.54
N SER A 10 -10.64 17.66 4.56
CA SER A 10 -10.54 18.33 3.26
C SER A 10 -10.51 19.85 3.33
N SER A 11 -11.02 20.44 4.41
CA SER A 11 -10.95 21.89 4.67
C SER A 11 -9.51 22.36 4.92
N GLU A 12 -8.60 21.48 5.33
CA GLU A 12 -7.20 21.79 5.60
C GLU A 12 -6.29 21.74 4.35
N TYR A 13 -6.84 21.51 3.16
CA TYR A 13 -6.06 21.48 1.91
C TYR A 13 -5.20 22.72 1.70
N GLN A 14 -5.76 23.92 1.94
CA GLN A 14 -5.00 25.16 1.77
C GLN A 14 -3.87 25.26 2.81
N LYS A 15 -4.12 24.83 4.03
CA LYS A 15 -3.14 24.80 5.13
C LYS A 15 -1.97 23.83 4.80
N LEU A 16 -2.30 22.66 4.23
CA LEU A 16 -1.29 21.71 3.73
C LEU A 16 -0.45 22.31 2.61
N LYS A 17 -1.09 22.98 1.63
CA LYS A 17 -0.40 23.66 0.53
C LYS A 17 0.59 24.69 1.03
N ASP A 18 0.15 25.54 1.96
CA ASP A 18 0.99 26.60 2.53
C ASP A 18 2.15 26.03 3.37
N GLY A 19 1.88 24.92 4.10
CA GLY A 19 2.90 24.19 4.85
C GLY A 19 3.98 23.61 3.93
N LEU A 20 3.58 22.92 2.86
CA LEU A 20 4.51 22.38 1.87
C LEU A 20 5.33 23.48 1.19
N ALA A 21 4.71 24.59 0.83
CA ALA A 21 5.41 25.72 0.22
C ALA A 21 6.48 26.30 1.16
N LYS A 22 6.15 26.48 2.44
CA LYS A 22 7.10 26.99 3.45
C LYS A 22 8.22 25.99 3.72
N LEU A 23 7.93 24.69 3.85
CA LEU A 23 8.95 23.67 4.02
C LEU A 23 9.91 23.60 2.82
N LYS A 24 9.37 23.78 1.59
CA LYS A 24 10.18 23.79 0.37
C LYS A 24 11.21 24.92 0.32
N LEU A 25 10.98 26.03 0.99
CA LEU A 25 11.96 27.12 1.11
C LEU A 25 13.18 26.70 1.93
N ASN A 26 13.00 25.84 2.93
CA ASN A 26 14.06 25.36 3.79
C ASN A 26 14.70 24.05 3.28
N ASP A 27 13.95 23.27 2.53
CA ASP A 27 14.36 21.98 2.01
C ASP A 27 14.00 21.85 0.54
N ALA A 28 15.00 22.11 -0.32
CA ALA A 28 14.82 22.01 -1.77
C ALA A 28 14.78 20.56 -2.29
N SER A 29 15.06 19.58 -1.44
CA SER A 29 15.26 18.18 -1.86
C SER A 29 13.96 17.40 -2.08
N PHE A 30 12.80 17.86 -1.58
CA PHE A 30 11.52 17.27 -1.91
C PHE A 30 10.78 18.03 -3.01
N SER A 31 9.96 17.33 -3.77
CA SER A 31 9.06 17.90 -4.78
C SER A 31 7.61 17.61 -4.41
N TYR A 32 6.67 18.47 -4.85
CA TYR A 32 5.25 18.22 -4.68
C TYR A 32 4.45 18.76 -5.85
N GLU A 33 3.37 18.07 -6.21
CA GLU A 33 2.42 18.41 -7.25
C GLU A 33 1.00 18.17 -6.74
N PRO A 34 -0.01 18.94 -7.16
CA PRO A 34 -1.40 18.68 -6.81
C PRO A 34 -1.82 17.27 -7.28
N GLU A 35 -2.51 16.55 -6.41
CA GLU A 35 -3.09 15.24 -6.70
C GLU A 35 -4.53 15.19 -6.18
N SER A 36 -5.39 14.43 -6.85
CA SER A 36 -6.74 14.17 -6.40
C SER A 36 -6.99 12.67 -6.30
N SER A 37 -7.67 12.26 -5.25
CA SER A 37 -8.10 10.88 -5.03
C SER A 37 -9.62 10.84 -4.87
N SER A 38 -10.28 9.87 -5.49
CA SER A 38 -11.73 9.67 -5.32
C SER A 38 -12.12 9.35 -3.87
N ALA A 39 -11.20 8.73 -3.11
CA ALA A 39 -11.41 8.33 -1.72
C ALA A 39 -10.96 9.38 -0.71
N LEU A 40 -9.87 10.11 -0.98
CA LEU A 40 -9.22 11.03 -0.03
C LEU A 40 -9.39 12.51 -0.38
N GLY A 41 -9.98 12.83 -1.53
CA GLY A 41 -10.18 14.20 -1.99
C GLY A 41 -8.91 14.82 -2.59
N LEU A 42 -8.68 16.10 -2.29
CA LEU A 42 -7.55 16.87 -2.80
C LEU A 42 -6.33 16.71 -1.87
N GLY A 43 -5.16 16.54 -2.47
CA GLY A 43 -3.89 16.40 -1.79
C GLY A 43 -2.71 16.75 -2.70
N PHE A 44 -1.53 16.22 -2.36
CA PHE A 44 -0.31 16.45 -3.13
C PHE A 44 0.46 15.15 -3.32
N ARG A 45 0.92 14.91 -4.54
CA ARG A 45 1.93 13.89 -4.84
C ARG A 45 3.29 14.46 -4.53
N CYS A 46 4.01 13.83 -3.60
CA CYS A 46 5.30 14.30 -3.11
C CYS A 46 6.40 13.30 -3.42
N GLY A 47 7.58 13.82 -3.81
CA GLY A 47 8.79 13.05 -4.01
C GLY A 47 9.81 13.36 -2.92
N PHE A 48 10.40 12.35 -2.31
CA PHE A 48 11.33 12.42 -1.19
C PHE A 48 12.62 11.67 -1.49
N LEU A 49 13.71 12.02 -0.82
CA LEU A 49 14.99 11.31 -0.93
C LEU A 49 14.91 9.86 -0.42
N GLY A 50 14.08 9.61 0.58
CA GLY A 50 13.87 8.29 1.19
C GLY A 50 12.76 8.32 2.22
N LEU A 51 12.52 7.19 2.91
CA LEU A 51 11.46 7.09 3.92
C LEU A 51 11.70 8.00 5.13
N LEU A 52 12.94 8.09 5.62
CA LEU A 52 13.26 8.97 6.73
C LEU A 52 12.94 10.43 6.38
N HIS A 53 13.23 10.85 5.16
CA HIS A 53 12.90 12.19 4.69
C HIS A 53 11.37 12.40 4.65
N LEU A 54 10.62 11.41 4.16
CA LEU A 54 9.16 11.42 4.21
C LEU A 54 8.64 11.56 5.64
N GLU A 55 9.16 10.77 6.58
CA GLU A 55 8.74 10.81 7.99
C GLU A 55 9.03 12.18 8.62
N ILE A 56 10.21 12.76 8.37
CA ILE A 56 10.57 14.08 8.87
C ILE A 56 9.64 15.16 8.33
N ILE A 57 9.38 15.19 7.02
CA ILE A 57 8.50 16.19 6.40
C ILE A 57 7.07 16.04 6.90
N THR A 58 6.56 14.80 7.02
CA THR A 58 5.22 14.53 7.55
C THR A 58 5.10 14.99 9.00
N GLU A 59 6.06 14.64 9.87
CA GLU A 59 6.07 15.07 11.27
C GLU A 59 6.15 16.59 11.41
N ARG A 60 6.93 17.26 10.56
CA ARG A 60 7.01 18.72 10.55
C ARG A 60 5.69 19.36 10.12
N LEU A 61 5.00 18.80 9.11
CA LEU A 61 3.67 19.29 8.70
C LEU A 61 2.66 19.15 9.82
N GLU A 62 2.69 18.04 10.55
CA GLU A 62 1.80 17.82 11.70
C GLU A 62 2.11 18.77 12.87
N ARG A 63 3.39 18.93 13.23
CA ARG A 63 3.79 19.72 14.40
C ARG A 63 3.84 21.23 14.16
N GLU A 64 4.39 21.67 13.03
CA GLU A 64 4.60 23.11 12.76
C GLU A 64 3.36 23.76 12.15
N PHE A 65 2.57 23.00 11.40
CA PHE A 65 1.41 23.49 10.67
C PHE A 65 0.09 22.92 11.17
N ASP A 66 0.13 22.01 12.16
CA ASP A 66 -1.07 21.40 12.76
C ASP A 66 -2.04 20.84 11.68
N VAL A 67 -1.50 20.07 10.74
CA VAL A 67 -2.23 19.40 9.67
C VAL A 67 -2.12 17.90 9.87
N SER A 68 -3.23 17.24 10.16
CA SER A 68 -3.26 15.77 10.23
C SER A 68 -3.26 15.17 8.82
N LEU A 69 -2.36 14.21 8.57
CA LEU A 69 -2.10 13.70 7.23
C LEU A 69 -2.42 12.21 7.07
N ILE A 70 -2.89 11.87 5.88
CA ILE A 70 -2.94 10.51 5.37
C ILE A 70 -1.87 10.40 4.28
N THR A 71 -0.97 9.42 4.43
CA THR A 71 0.01 9.10 3.40
C THR A 71 -0.46 7.89 2.60
N THR A 72 -0.30 7.93 1.27
CA THR A 72 -0.49 6.72 0.45
C THR A 72 0.74 5.83 0.51
N THR A 73 0.63 4.61 -0.01
CA THR A 73 1.77 3.69 -0.07
C THR A 73 2.92 4.33 -0.84
N PRO A 74 4.11 4.50 -0.22
CA PRO A 74 5.27 4.99 -0.92
C PRO A 74 5.64 4.07 -2.08
N GLY A 75 6.15 4.62 -3.17
CA GLY A 75 6.54 3.87 -4.35
C GLY A 75 7.75 4.47 -5.04
N VAL A 76 8.18 3.81 -6.09
CA VAL A 76 9.28 4.23 -6.95
C VAL A 76 8.73 4.63 -8.31
N ILE A 77 9.56 5.23 -9.17
CA ILE A 77 9.20 5.49 -10.55
C ILE A 77 9.43 4.21 -11.36
N TYR A 78 8.39 3.76 -12.07
CA TYR A 78 8.48 2.66 -13.03
C TYR A 78 8.52 3.22 -14.45
N LYS A 79 9.19 2.52 -15.35
CA LYS A 79 9.15 2.82 -16.78
C LYS A 79 8.25 1.82 -17.48
N VAL A 80 7.15 2.32 -18.01
CA VAL A 80 6.18 1.49 -18.74
C VAL A 80 6.39 1.70 -20.23
N HIS A 81 6.80 0.63 -20.92
CA HIS A 81 6.91 0.60 -22.37
C HIS A 81 5.56 0.20 -22.94
N THR A 82 4.99 1.06 -23.76
CA THR A 82 3.70 0.81 -24.40
C THR A 82 3.88 0.17 -25.78
N THR A 83 2.86 -0.57 -26.21
CA THR A 83 2.80 -1.16 -27.57
C THR A 83 2.92 -0.11 -28.69
N THR A 84 2.73 1.17 -28.38
CA THR A 84 2.94 2.31 -29.29
C THR A 84 4.35 2.88 -29.26
N SER A 85 5.33 2.13 -28.71
CA SER A 85 6.74 2.54 -28.56
C SER A 85 6.97 3.83 -27.75
N LYS A 86 6.03 4.17 -26.86
CA LYS A 86 6.20 5.27 -25.90
C LYS A 86 6.67 4.72 -24.56
N ILE A 87 7.58 5.45 -23.92
CA ILE A 87 8.02 5.16 -22.56
C ILE A 87 7.32 6.16 -21.64
N LEU A 88 6.60 5.66 -20.63
CA LEU A 88 5.91 6.46 -19.64
C LEU A 88 6.57 6.27 -18.28
N ASP A 89 6.94 7.37 -17.63
CA ASP A 89 7.38 7.36 -16.24
C ASP A 89 6.15 7.30 -15.32
N LEU A 90 5.96 6.15 -14.69
CA LEU A 90 4.79 5.87 -13.86
C LEU A 90 5.15 6.04 -12.38
N GLN A 91 4.62 7.08 -11.76
CA GLN A 91 4.76 7.36 -10.33
C GLN A 91 3.52 6.93 -9.55
N ASN A 92 2.34 7.10 -10.13
CA ASN A 92 1.06 6.80 -9.50
C ASN A 92 0.45 5.52 -10.11
N PRO A 93 0.16 4.50 -9.29
CA PRO A 93 -0.45 3.26 -9.78
C PRO A 93 -1.78 3.46 -10.51
N THR A 94 -2.52 4.55 -10.21
CA THR A 94 -3.81 4.84 -10.86
C THR A 94 -3.66 5.16 -12.34
N ASN A 95 -2.51 5.77 -12.72
CA ASN A 95 -2.21 6.17 -14.09
C ASN A 95 -1.64 5.03 -14.94
N MET A 96 -1.60 3.80 -14.42
CA MET A 96 -1.12 2.65 -15.16
C MET A 96 -2.03 2.35 -16.34
N PRO A 97 -1.50 2.27 -17.58
CA PRO A 97 -2.27 1.91 -18.77
C PRO A 97 -2.92 0.52 -18.64
N ASP A 98 -3.89 0.25 -19.50
CA ASP A 98 -4.46 -1.09 -19.59
C ASP A 98 -3.38 -2.14 -19.93
N PRO A 99 -3.45 -3.34 -19.35
CA PRO A 99 -2.46 -4.40 -19.59
C PRO A 99 -2.25 -4.72 -21.09
N SER A 100 -3.29 -4.55 -21.93
CA SER A 100 -3.21 -4.75 -23.38
C SER A 100 -2.36 -3.72 -24.12
N GLN A 101 -2.09 -2.57 -23.50
CA GLN A 101 -1.28 -1.48 -24.05
C GLN A 101 0.17 -1.51 -23.53
N ILE A 102 0.48 -2.42 -22.61
CA ILE A 102 1.80 -2.55 -22.00
C ILE A 102 2.57 -3.65 -22.70
N GLU A 103 3.77 -3.31 -23.18
CA GLU A 103 4.74 -4.26 -23.75
C GLU A 103 5.60 -4.85 -22.62
N LYS A 104 6.21 -3.98 -21.80
CA LYS A 104 7.00 -4.35 -20.62
C LYS A 104 7.01 -3.25 -19.58
N ILE A 105 7.32 -3.62 -18.35
CA ILE A 105 7.50 -2.68 -17.23
C ILE A 105 8.91 -2.86 -16.68
N GLU A 106 9.62 -1.76 -16.51
CA GLU A 106 10.94 -1.76 -15.89
C GLU A 106 10.87 -1.07 -14.52
N GLU A 107 11.54 -1.67 -13.54
CA GLU A 107 11.69 -1.15 -12.18
C GLU A 107 13.15 -0.77 -11.90
N PRO A 108 13.38 0.24 -11.03
CA PRO A 108 14.74 0.62 -10.64
C PRO A 108 15.34 -0.44 -9.72
N TRP A 109 16.59 -0.80 -10.00
CA TRP A 109 17.39 -1.69 -9.19
C TRP A 109 18.54 -0.93 -8.53
N ILE A 110 18.98 -1.43 -7.39
CA ILE A 110 20.12 -0.92 -6.63
C ILE A 110 21.20 -1.97 -6.53
N LYS A 111 22.44 -1.51 -6.45
CA LYS A 111 23.57 -2.29 -5.98
C LYS A 111 23.76 -2.00 -4.52
N SER A 112 23.69 -3.02 -3.68
CA SER A 112 23.78 -2.88 -2.25
C SER A 112 24.98 -3.61 -1.68
N THR A 113 25.56 -3.03 -0.62
CA THR A 113 26.60 -3.64 0.18
C THR A 113 26.12 -3.77 1.62
N ILE A 114 26.14 -4.99 2.13
CA ILE A 114 25.75 -5.32 3.49
C ILE A 114 26.98 -5.86 4.23
N ILE A 115 27.32 -5.26 5.36
CA ILE A 115 28.43 -5.72 6.21
C ILE A 115 27.84 -6.21 7.52
N THR A 116 28.16 -7.45 7.91
CA THR A 116 27.57 -8.10 9.08
C THR A 116 28.56 -9.08 9.73
N PRO A 117 28.46 -9.34 11.04
CA PRO A 117 29.11 -10.50 11.66
C PRO A 117 28.62 -11.82 11.02
N ASP A 118 29.49 -12.81 10.94
CA ASP A 118 29.22 -14.07 10.25
C ASP A 118 28.01 -14.84 10.83
N GLU A 119 27.76 -14.70 12.12
CA GLU A 119 26.62 -15.34 12.81
C GLU A 119 25.24 -14.96 12.25
N TYR A 120 25.10 -13.76 11.65
CA TYR A 120 23.84 -13.26 11.06
C TYR A 120 23.73 -13.49 9.55
N LEU A 121 24.80 -14.00 8.92
CA LEU A 121 24.90 -14.15 7.47
C LEU A 121 23.69 -14.90 6.86
N GLY A 122 23.35 -16.05 7.41
CA GLY A 122 22.24 -16.87 6.91
C GLY A 122 20.89 -16.17 6.96
N SER A 123 20.62 -15.45 8.05
CA SER A 123 19.37 -14.67 8.19
C SER A 123 19.28 -13.53 7.20
N ILE A 124 20.40 -12.86 6.94
CA ILE A 124 20.47 -11.73 5.98
C ILE A 124 20.32 -12.21 4.54
N ILE A 125 20.97 -13.32 4.18
CA ILE A 125 20.79 -13.96 2.86
C ILE A 125 19.32 -14.27 2.62
N LYS A 126 18.63 -14.82 3.60
CA LYS A 126 17.20 -15.14 3.51
C LYS A 126 16.36 -13.88 3.27
N ILE A 127 16.61 -12.79 4.00
CA ILE A 127 15.90 -11.52 3.79
C ILE A 127 16.13 -11.01 2.37
N CYS A 128 17.36 -11.03 1.86
CA CYS A 128 17.66 -10.60 0.50
C CYS A 128 16.94 -11.46 -0.55
N GLN A 129 16.90 -12.78 -0.36
CA GLN A 129 16.18 -13.70 -1.24
C GLN A 129 14.66 -13.44 -1.21
N ASP A 130 14.08 -13.23 -0.02
CA ASP A 130 12.66 -12.91 0.13
C ASP A 130 12.27 -11.60 -0.59
N LYS A 131 13.25 -10.71 -0.81
CA LYS A 131 13.10 -9.43 -1.52
C LYS A 131 13.61 -9.48 -2.98
N ARG A 132 13.62 -10.64 -3.60
CA ARG A 132 14.08 -10.87 -4.99
C ARG A 132 15.53 -10.45 -5.25
N GLY A 133 16.35 -10.43 -4.21
CA GLY A 133 17.75 -10.04 -4.31
C GLY A 133 18.59 -11.08 -5.05
N LEU A 134 19.51 -10.60 -5.88
CA LEU A 134 20.50 -11.39 -6.60
C LEU A 134 21.86 -11.16 -5.95
N GLN A 135 22.42 -12.20 -5.32
CA GLN A 135 23.76 -12.11 -4.74
C GLN A 135 24.80 -12.01 -5.83
N THR A 136 25.61 -10.95 -5.79
CA THR A 136 26.68 -10.71 -6.76
C THR A 136 28.05 -11.07 -6.20
N ASN A 137 28.27 -10.84 -4.91
CA ASN A 137 29.53 -11.17 -4.26
C ASN A 137 29.35 -11.50 -2.77
N LEU A 138 30.26 -12.31 -2.23
CA LEU A 138 30.43 -12.55 -0.81
C LEU A 138 31.93 -12.58 -0.53
N SER A 139 32.39 -11.70 0.33
CA SER A 139 33.78 -11.64 0.79
C SER A 139 33.84 -11.47 2.30
N TYR A 140 34.99 -11.63 2.88
CA TYR A 140 35.21 -11.46 4.32
C TYR A 140 36.28 -10.41 4.58
N SER A 141 36.02 -9.57 5.56
CA SER A 141 36.97 -8.59 6.07
C SER A 141 37.10 -8.81 7.57
N GLY A 142 38.17 -9.53 7.98
CA GLY A 142 38.33 -9.99 9.37
C GLY A 142 37.15 -10.95 9.73
N ASN A 143 36.46 -10.62 10.84
CA ASN A 143 35.32 -11.40 11.33
C ASN A 143 33.96 -10.94 10.75
N ARG A 144 33.97 -10.15 9.71
CA ARG A 144 32.73 -9.62 9.09
C ARG A 144 32.59 -10.13 7.67
N ALA A 145 31.39 -10.58 7.34
CA ALA A 145 30.99 -10.89 5.99
C ALA A 145 30.56 -9.58 5.27
N VAL A 146 31.00 -9.42 4.05
CA VAL A 146 30.63 -8.34 3.15
C VAL A 146 29.87 -8.95 1.97
N LEU A 147 28.57 -8.69 1.94
CA LEU A 147 27.67 -9.18 0.89
C LEU A 147 27.36 -8.07 -0.09
N SER A 148 27.44 -8.38 -1.37
CA SER A 148 26.95 -7.50 -2.43
C SER A 148 25.72 -8.13 -3.06
N TYR A 149 24.65 -7.33 -3.17
CA TYR A 149 23.37 -7.74 -3.74
C TYR A 149 22.86 -6.70 -4.73
N ASP A 150 22.31 -7.19 -5.83
CA ASP A 150 21.39 -6.40 -6.65
C ASP A 150 19.96 -6.62 -6.09
N LEU A 151 19.25 -5.55 -5.78
CA LEU A 151 17.90 -5.57 -5.20
C LEU A 151 16.98 -4.61 -5.95
N PRO A 152 15.70 -4.95 -6.15
CA PRO A 152 14.72 -3.97 -6.63
C PRO A 152 14.50 -2.90 -5.56
N LEU A 153 14.58 -1.63 -5.96
CA LEU A 153 14.47 -0.51 -5.02
C LEU A 153 13.14 -0.53 -4.26
N ASN A 154 12.05 -0.88 -4.92
CA ASN A 154 10.73 -0.92 -4.29
C ASN A 154 10.65 -1.91 -3.12
N GLU A 155 11.38 -3.02 -3.17
CA GLU A 155 11.41 -4.02 -2.08
C GLU A 155 12.21 -3.56 -0.86
N VAL A 156 13.09 -2.59 -1.06
CA VAL A 156 14.01 -2.08 -0.01
C VAL A 156 13.40 -0.89 0.74
N VAL A 157 12.60 -0.09 0.04
CA VAL A 157 12.07 1.18 0.55
C VAL A 157 11.26 1.03 1.84
N PHE A 158 10.55 -0.10 2.05
CA PHE A 158 9.59 -0.20 3.16
C PHE A 158 10.21 -0.64 4.48
N ASP A 159 10.65 -1.87 4.57
CA ASP A 159 10.96 -2.54 5.84
C ASP A 159 12.34 -3.19 5.87
N PHE A 160 13.06 -3.13 4.74
CA PHE A 160 14.31 -3.88 4.58
C PHE A 160 15.37 -3.51 5.64
N ASN A 161 15.58 -2.22 5.85
CA ASN A 161 16.59 -1.74 6.81
C ASN A 161 16.22 -2.10 8.26
N ASP A 162 14.95 -1.97 8.62
CA ASP A 162 14.45 -2.32 9.96
C ASP A 162 14.56 -3.82 10.21
N ARG A 163 14.22 -4.63 9.22
CA ARG A 163 14.37 -6.09 9.28
C ARG A 163 15.83 -6.48 9.36
N LEU A 164 16.69 -5.85 8.55
CA LEU A 164 18.13 -6.10 8.56
C LEU A 164 18.72 -5.84 9.94
N LYS A 165 18.38 -4.71 10.56
CA LYS A 165 18.81 -4.35 11.91
C LYS A 165 18.23 -5.31 12.95
N SER A 166 16.96 -5.66 12.83
CA SER A 166 16.29 -6.57 13.76
C SER A 166 16.97 -7.95 13.81
N VAL A 167 17.23 -8.57 12.64
CA VAL A 167 17.84 -9.92 12.57
C VAL A 167 19.31 -9.95 12.90
N SER A 168 20.00 -8.81 12.82
CA SER A 168 21.42 -8.68 13.12
C SER A 168 21.70 -8.01 14.47
N SER A 169 20.67 -7.85 15.32
CA SER A 169 20.78 -7.14 16.60
C SER A 169 21.43 -5.74 16.48
N GLY A 170 21.20 -5.09 15.34
CA GLY A 170 21.74 -3.77 15.01
C GLY A 170 23.16 -3.75 14.44
N TYR A 171 23.81 -4.90 14.31
CA TYR A 171 25.21 -4.97 13.86
C TYR A 171 25.39 -4.89 12.34
N ALA A 172 24.35 -5.16 11.54
CA ALA A 172 24.47 -5.03 10.10
C ALA A 172 24.45 -3.57 9.66
N SER A 173 25.35 -3.20 8.76
CA SER A 173 25.31 -1.95 8.01
C SER A 173 24.84 -2.22 6.59
N PHE A 174 24.10 -1.26 6.03
CA PHE A 174 23.54 -1.33 4.70
C PHE A 174 23.80 -0.02 3.97
N ASP A 175 24.39 -0.13 2.80
CA ASP A 175 24.60 0.97 1.88
C ASP A 175 24.19 0.55 0.48
N TYR A 176 23.70 1.48 -0.35
CA TYR A 176 23.30 1.19 -1.71
C TYR A 176 23.45 2.38 -2.64
N GLU A 177 23.61 2.07 -3.92
CA GLU A 177 23.57 3.02 -5.01
C GLU A 177 22.52 2.60 -6.06
N ILE A 178 21.88 3.58 -6.70
CA ILE A 178 20.93 3.32 -7.77
C ILE A 178 21.75 2.82 -8.99
N SER A 179 21.33 1.68 -9.54
CA SER A 179 22.00 1.03 -10.66
C SER A 179 21.25 1.30 -11.98
N SER A 180 20.47 0.35 -12.42
CA SER A 180 19.78 0.37 -13.71
C SER A 180 18.31 0.04 -13.56
N TYR A 181 17.52 0.35 -14.58
CA TYR A 181 16.19 -0.18 -14.71
C TYR A 181 16.27 -1.59 -15.31
N ARG A 182 15.48 -2.52 -14.76
CA ARG A 182 15.38 -3.90 -15.26
C ARG A 182 13.90 -4.26 -15.41
N GLU A 183 13.63 -5.06 -16.42
CA GLU A 183 12.28 -5.61 -16.63
C GLU A 183 11.87 -6.50 -15.46
N GLY A 184 10.60 -6.36 -15.03
CA GLY A 184 9.99 -7.15 -13.97
C GLY A 184 8.55 -7.52 -14.33
N ASP A 185 8.09 -8.70 -13.86
CA ASP A 185 6.69 -9.12 -14.00
C ASP A 185 5.82 -8.41 -12.95
N LEU A 186 5.60 -7.11 -13.22
CA LEU A 186 4.92 -6.19 -12.33
C LEU A 186 3.46 -6.04 -12.71
N VAL A 187 2.61 -5.97 -11.70
CA VAL A 187 1.16 -5.83 -11.86
C VAL A 187 0.61 -4.74 -10.94
N LYS A 188 -0.46 -4.10 -11.39
CA LYS A 188 -1.25 -3.21 -10.53
C LYS A 188 -2.20 -4.07 -9.68
N LEU A 189 -2.01 -4.02 -8.37
CA LEU A 189 -2.93 -4.57 -7.39
C LEU A 189 -3.92 -3.47 -6.99
N GLY A 190 -5.16 -3.58 -7.44
CA GLY A 190 -6.26 -2.70 -7.06
C GLY A 190 -7.01 -3.26 -5.85
N ILE A 191 -7.43 -2.39 -4.96
CA ILE A 191 -8.27 -2.75 -3.81
C ILE A 191 -9.68 -2.22 -4.04
N LEU A 192 -10.67 -3.09 -3.85
CA LEU A 192 -12.08 -2.74 -3.96
C LEU A 192 -12.77 -2.94 -2.60
N VAL A 193 -13.52 -1.95 -2.18
CA VAL A 193 -14.40 -2.02 -1.00
C VAL A 193 -15.83 -1.82 -1.44
N ASN A 194 -16.69 -2.77 -1.13
CA ASN A 194 -18.08 -2.80 -1.62
C ASN A 194 -18.21 -2.75 -3.16
N SER A 195 -17.23 -3.33 -3.87
CA SER A 195 -17.09 -3.32 -5.33
C SER A 195 -16.69 -1.97 -5.94
N GLU A 196 -16.39 -0.96 -5.14
CA GLU A 196 -15.85 0.33 -5.58
C GLU A 196 -14.32 0.33 -5.43
N PRO A 197 -13.55 0.76 -6.45
CA PRO A 197 -12.11 0.84 -6.37
C PRO A 197 -11.67 1.95 -5.40
N VAL A 198 -10.63 1.66 -4.62
CA VAL A 198 -10.02 2.61 -3.69
C VAL A 198 -8.63 2.97 -4.21
N ASP A 199 -8.53 4.04 -4.96
CA ASP A 199 -7.32 4.46 -5.68
C ASP A 199 -6.12 4.65 -4.75
N ALA A 200 -6.34 5.21 -3.55
CA ALA A 200 -5.30 5.46 -2.57
C ALA A 200 -4.62 4.19 -2.02
N LEU A 201 -5.27 3.02 -2.17
CA LEU A 201 -4.74 1.72 -1.77
C LEU A 201 -4.18 0.90 -2.95
N ALA A 202 -4.23 1.44 -4.17
CA ALA A 202 -3.64 0.79 -5.33
C ALA A 202 -2.11 0.79 -5.22
N MET A 203 -1.48 -0.32 -5.62
CA MET A 203 -0.03 -0.47 -5.58
C MET A 203 0.49 -1.26 -6.78
N ILE A 204 1.75 -1.01 -7.16
CA ILE A 204 2.46 -1.80 -8.17
C ILE A 204 3.38 -2.76 -7.43
N ILE A 205 3.22 -4.04 -7.69
CA ILE A 205 3.98 -5.11 -7.03
C ILE A 205 4.32 -6.23 -8.01
N HIS A 206 5.29 -7.03 -7.66
CA HIS A 206 5.63 -8.22 -8.43
C HIS A 206 4.48 -9.24 -8.36
N LYS A 207 4.17 -9.87 -9.49
CA LYS A 207 3.03 -10.78 -9.65
C LYS A 207 3.01 -11.93 -8.63
N ASP A 208 4.17 -12.48 -8.30
CA ASP A 208 4.29 -13.59 -7.35
C ASP A 208 3.84 -13.19 -5.93
N PHE A 209 3.99 -11.91 -5.56
CA PHE A 209 3.59 -11.41 -4.25
C PHE A 209 2.15 -10.89 -4.22
N ALA A 210 1.52 -10.72 -5.37
CA ALA A 210 0.22 -10.06 -5.50
C ALA A 210 -0.88 -10.75 -4.69
N GLN A 211 -0.95 -12.08 -4.69
CA GLN A 211 -1.94 -12.82 -3.94
C GLN A 211 -1.72 -12.74 -2.43
N LYS A 212 -0.46 -12.88 -1.98
CA LYS A 212 -0.08 -12.80 -0.56
C LYS A 212 -0.37 -11.42 -0.01
N THR A 213 0.13 -10.39 -0.67
CA THR A 213 -0.08 -8.98 -0.28
C THR A 213 -1.56 -8.61 -0.33
N GLY A 214 -2.27 -8.99 -1.41
CA GLY A 214 -3.71 -8.76 -1.54
C GLY A 214 -4.51 -9.37 -0.39
N ARG A 215 -4.18 -10.59 0.06
CA ARG A 215 -4.82 -11.24 1.20
C ARG A 215 -4.56 -10.46 2.49
N GLN A 216 -3.32 -10.11 2.77
CA GLN A 216 -2.95 -9.35 3.98
C GLN A 216 -3.66 -7.99 4.05
N VAL A 217 -3.73 -7.27 2.93
CA VAL A 217 -4.45 -6.00 2.83
C VAL A 217 -5.94 -6.19 3.09
N CYS A 218 -6.57 -7.20 2.46
CA CYS A 218 -7.99 -7.48 2.66
C CYS A 218 -8.31 -7.88 4.10
N GLU A 219 -7.47 -8.69 4.75
CA GLU A 219 -7.61 -9.09 6.15
C GLU A 219 -7.51 -7.86 7.06
N LYS A 220 -6.52 -7.00 6.83
CA LYS A 220 -6.33 -5.79 7.63
C LYS A 220 -7.49 -4.80 7.49
N LEU A 221 -7.95 -4.57 6.27
CA LEU A 221 -9.11 -3.71 6.01
C LEU A 221 -10.39 -4.26 6.64
N LYS A 222 -10.58 -5.59 6.64
CA LYS A 222 -11.72 -6.23 7.31
C LYS A 222 -11.76 -5.94 8.80
N ASP A 223 -10.60 -5.86 9.45
CA ASP A 223 -10.51 -5.61 10.89
C ASP A 223 -10.71 -4.12 11.23
N LEU A 224 -10.33 -3.22 10.34
CA LEU A 224 -10.34 -1.78 10.57
C LEU A 224 -11.62 -1.08 10.07
N ILE A 225 -12.25 -1.60 9.01
CA ILE A 225 -13.49 -1.01 8.50
C ILE A 225 -14.66 -1.43 9.41
N PRO A 226 -15.47 -0.48 9.92
CA PRO A 226 -16.57 -0.79 10.80
C PRO A 226 -17.66 -1.59 10.08
N ARG A 227 -18.39 -2.40 10.86
CA ARG A 227 -19.54 -3.17 10.34
C ARG A 227 -20.69 -2.23 9.97
N HIS A 228 -21.34 -2.54 8.86
CA HIS A 228 -22.56 -1.88 8.41
C HIS A 228 -23.78 -2.81 8.52
N ASN A 229 -24.96 -2.31 8.15
CA ASN A 229 -26.19 -3.10 8.12
C ASN A 229 -26.22 -4.18 7.02
N PHE A 230 -25.24 -4.15 6.11
CA PHE A 230 -25.08 -5.10 5.02
C PHE A 230 -23.64 -5.65 4.99
N MET A 231 -23.45 -6.71 4.25
CA MET A 231 -22.12 -7.34 4.07
C MET A 231 -21.30 -6.51 3.08
N ILE A 232 -20.08 -6.15 3.50
CA ILE A 232 -19.12 -5.41 2.67
C ILE A 232 -18.06 -6.41 2.17
N PRO A 233 -17.98 -6.68 0.87
CA PRO A 233 -16.85 -7.39 0.29
C PRO A 233 -15.63 -6.45 0.22
N VAL A 234 -14.48 -6.93 0.66
CA VAL A 234 -13.16 -6.32 0.47
C VAL A 234 -12.38 -7.24 -0.44
N GLN A 235 -11.89 -6.72 -1.56
CA GLN A 235 -11.31 -7.52 -2.62
C GLN A 235 -10.02 -6.91 -3.12
N ALA A 236 -9.06 -7.75 -3.45
CA ALA A 236 -7.87 -7.37 -4.18
C ALA A 236 -7.94 -7.95 -5.59
N ALA A 237 -7.67 -7.14 -6.60
CA ALA A 237 -7.80 -7.53 -8.00
C ALA A 237 -6.61 -7.08 -8.85
N ILE A 238 -6.31 -7.87 -9.89
CA ILE A 238 -5.32 -7.58 -10.93
C ILE A 238 -6.05 -7.61 -12.26
N GLY A 239 -6.09 -6.48 -12.97
CA GLY A 239 -6.73 -6.41 -14.28
C GLY A 239 -8.18 -6.92 -14.29
N GLY A 240 -8.95 -6.68 -13.23
CA GLY A 240 -10.34 -7.15 -13.08
C GLY A 240 -10.47 -8.57 -12.49
N LYS A 241 -9.40 -9.37 -12.42
CA LYS A 241 -9.42 -10.69 -11.78
C LYS A 241 -9.19 -10.57 -10.28
N ILE A 242 -10.12 -11.05 -9.48
CA ILE A 242 -10.01 -11.06 -8.02
C ILE A 242 -8.98 -12.12 -7.60
N VAL A 243 -7.93 -11.70 -6.88
CA VAL A 243 -6.85 -12.57 -6.38
C VAL A 243 -6.97 -12.85 -4.88
N ALA A 244 -7.65 -11.97 -4.13
CA ALA A 244 -7.97 -12.18 -2.72
C ALA A 244 -9.31 -11.53 -2.38
N ARG A 245 -10.00 -12.10 -1.40
CA ARG A 245 -11.31 -11.59 -0.94
C ARG A 245 -11.51 -11.88 0.52
N GLU A 246 -11.98 -10.86 1.24
CA GLU A 246 -12.52 -10.94 2.58
C GLU A 246 -13.91 -10.32 2.63
N SER A 247 -14.66 -10.59 3.69
CA SER A 247 -16.02 -10.07 3.84
C SER A 247 -16.28 -9.61 5.26
N ILE A 248 -16.68 -8.35 5.40
CA ILE A 248 -17.11 -7.78 6.67
C ILE A 248 -18.58 -8.13 6.85
N LYS A 249 -18.90 -8.91 7.89
CA LYS A 249 -20.27 -9.33 8.16
C LYS A 249 -21.12 -8.14 8.59
N GLY A 250 -22.28 -7.97 7.97
CA GLY A 250 -23.25 -6.96 8.40
C GLY A 250 -23.89 -7.29 9.75
N PHE A 251 -24.42 -6.27 10.42
CA PHE A 251 -25.19 -6.47 11.64
C PHE A 251 -26.39 -7.41 11.39
N LYS A 252 -26.55 -8.40 12.25
CA LYS A 252 -27.73 -9.26 12.26
C LYS A 252 -28.73 -8.68 13.28
N LYS A 253 -29.87 -8.20 12.76
CA LYS A 253 -31.03 -7.91 13.61
C LYS A 253 -31.93 -9.14 13.59
N ASP A 254 -32.16 -9.75 14.72
CA ASP A 254 -33.12 -10.84 14.83
C ASP A 254 -34.55 -10.28 14.75
N VAL A 255 -35.19 -10.51 13.60
CA VAL A 255 -36.55 -10.04 13.32
C VAL A 255 -37.58 -11.07 13.73
N LEU A 256 -37.13 -12.25 14.20
CA LEU A 256 -38.01 -13.36 14.58
C LEU A 256 -38.21 -13.47 16.11
N THR A 257 -37.44 -12.75 16.92
CA THR A 257 -37.49 -12.80 18.43
C THR A 257 -38.89 -12.59 19.01
N LYS A 258 -39.73 -11.79 18.32
CA LYS A 258 -41.09 -11.50 18.78
C LYS A 258 -42.15 -12.49 18.25
N ILE A 259 -41.74 -13.53 17.51
CA ILE A 259 -42.66 -14.51 16.94
C ILE A 259 -42.53 -15.81 17.72
N HIS A 260 -43.39 -16.00 18.69
CA HIS A 260 -43.48 -17.24 19.44
C HIS A 260 -44.25 -18.28 18.58
N GLY A 261 -43.63 -19.40 18.32
CA GLY A 261 -44.21 -20.53 17.55
C GLY A 261 -43.14 -21.36 16.87
N GLY A 262 -43.24 -22.68 16.95
CA GLY A 262 -42.37 -23.63 16.28
C GLY A 262 -42.60 -23.64 14.76
N GLY A 263 -41.58 -23.97 13.96
CA GLY A 263 -41.68 -24.20 12.53
C GLY A 263 -41.56 -22.97 11.65
N ALA A 264 -41.45 -23.24 10.31
CA ALA A 264 -41.37 -22.21 9.28
C ALA A 264 -42.79 -21.75 8.89
N THR A 265 -43.23 -20.62 9.43
CA THR A 265 -44.51 -20.02 9.05
C THR A 265 -44.33 -18.99 7.95
N ASP A 266 -45.37 -18.76 7.14
CA ASP A 266 -45.37 -17.77 6.05
C ASP A 266 -45.05 -16.35 6.61
N ARG A 267 -45.46 -16.05 7.79
CA ARG A 267 -45.14 -14.77 8.44
C ARG A 267 -43.66 -14.63 8.72
N LYS A 268 -42.98 -15.70 9.19
CA LYS A 268 -41.51 -15.71 9.39
C LYS A 268 -40.79 -15.52 8.05
N ARG A 269 -41.24 -16.24 7.00
CA ARG A 269 -40.67 -16.12 5.64
C ARG A 269 -40.81 -14.72 5.07
N LYS A 270 -42.00 -14.09 5.17
CA LYS A 270 -42.22 -12.70 4.71
C LYS A 270 -41.34 -11.68 5.45
N LEU A 271 -41.11 -11.84 6.77
CA LEU A 271 -40.25 -10.97 7.53
C LEU A 271 -38.78 -11.10 7.13
N LEU A 272 -38.29 -12.32 6.90
CA LEU A 272 -36.94 -12.57 6.43
C LEU A 272 -36.73 -12.04 5.00
N GLU A 273 -37.72 -12.19 4.11
CA GLU A 273 -37.68 -11.61 2.76
C GLU A 273 -37.65 -10.07 2.81
N LYS A 274 -38.48 -9.46 3.67
CA LYS A 274 -38.47 -8.00 3.86
C LYS A 274 -37.13 -7.51 4.37
N GLN A 275 -36.51 -8.24 5.32
CA GLN A 275 -35.17 -7.93 5.82
C GLN A 275 -34.13 -8.07 4.70
N LYS A 276 -34.18 -9.14 3.89
CA LYS A 276 -33.31 -9.36 2.74
C LYS A 276 -33.40 -8.24 1.71
N LYS A 277 -34.63 -7.83 1.34
CA LYS A 277 -34.86 -6.69 0.44
C LYS A 277 -34.35 -5.38 1.01
N GLY A 278 -34.57 -5.12 2.30
CA GLY A 278 -34.07 -3.93 2.99
C GLY A 278 -32.53 -3.88 2.99
N LYS A 279 -31.85 -5.01 3.28
CA LYS A 279 -30.38 -5.10 3.20
C LYS A 279 -29.83 -4.91 1.80
N ALA A 280 -30.50 -5.48 0.77
CA ALA A 280 -30.13 -5.30 -0.63
C ALA A 280 -30.22 -3.81 -1.04
N ARG A 281 -31.30 -3.12 -0.63
CA ARG A 281 -31.48 -1.69 -0.87
C ARG A 281 -30.44 -0.85 -0.14
N SER A 282 -30.16 -1.14 1.15
CA SER A 282 -29.10 -0.46 1.89
C SER A 282 -27.71 -0.64 1.26
N LYS A 283 -27.43 -1.81 0.70
CA LYS A 283 -26.18 -2.06 -0.03
C LYS A 283 -26.09 -1.24 -1.32
N GLN A 284 -27.18 -1.07 -2.03
CA GLN A 284 -27.24 -0.34 -3.30
C GLN A 284 -27.01 1.17 -3.13
N PHE A 285 -27.47 1.75 -2.02
CA PHE A 285 -27.40 3.19 -1.75
C PHE A 285 -26.41 3.58 -0.64
N GLY A 286 -25.90 2.60 0.11
CA GLY A 286 -24.98 2.85 1.22
C GLY A 286 -23.55 3.04 0.74
N LYS A 287 -23.01 4.24 0.91
CA LYS A 287 -21.56 4.47 0.81
C LYS A 287 -20.87 3.84 2.00
N VAL A 288 -19.73 3.21 1.75
CA VAL A 288 -18.85 2.68 2.80
C VAL A 288 -17.76 3.70 3.01
N GLU A 289 -17.77 4.37 4.16
CA GLU A 289 -16.67 5.22 4.57
C GLU A 289 -15.52 4.34 5.07
N ILE A 290 -14.35 4.56 4.51
CA ILE A 290 -13.12 3.88 4.93
C ILE A 290 -12.47 4.79 5.96
N PRO A 291 -12.36 4.36 7.23
CA PRO A 291 -11.75 5.19 8.25
C PRO A 291 -10.27 5.38 7.96
N GLN A 292 -9.73 6.49 8.43
CA GLN A 292 -8.34 6.88 8.24
C GLN A 292 -7.36 5.85 8.76
N GLU A 293 -7.68 5.22 9.91
CA GLU A 293 -6.86 4.17 10.50
C GLU A 293 -6.70 2.97 9.55
N ALA A 294 -7.63 2.78 8.62
CA ALA A 294 -7.54 1.71 7.62
C ALA A 294 -6.40 1.98 6.61
N PHE A 295 -6.23 3.22 6.16
CA PHE A 295 -5.11 3.60 5.27
C PHE A 295 -3.78 3.47 6.00
N ILE A 296 -3.67 4.02 7.21
CA ILE A 296 -2.48 3.88 8.06
C ILE A 296 -2.19 2.42 8.39
N GLY A 297 -3.25 1.64 8.66
CA GLY A 297 -3.13 0.22 8.97
C GLY A 297 -2.58 -0.62 7.82
N VAL A 298 -2.95 -0.29 6.58
CA VAL A 298 -2.40 -0.96 5.38
C VAL A 298 -0.91 -0.66 5.20
N LEU A 299 -0.49 0.58 5.43
CA LEU A 299 0.93 0.96 5.39
C LEU A 299 1.78 0.19 6.41
N LYS A 300 1.22 -0.08 7.60
CA LYS A 300 1.89 -0.85 8.66
C LYS A 300 2.00 -2.36 8.38
N ILE A 301 1.24 -2.90 7.42
CA ILE A 301 1.40 -4.31 7.01
C ILE A 301 2.80 -4.52 6.43
N ASN A 302 3.24 -3.60 5.60
CA ASN A 302 4.55 -3.66 4.97
C ASN A 302 5.71 -3.51 5.98
N LYS A 303 5.43 -3.02 7.21
CA LYS A 303 6.44 -2.91 8.30
C LYS A 303 6.52 -4.18 9.20
N LYS A 304 5.56 -5.13 9.11
CA LYS A 304 5.48 -6.29 10.02
C LYS A 304 5.73 -7.65 9.35
N THR A 305 5.97 -7.70 8.03
CA THR A 305 6.27 -8.93 7.29
C THR A 305 7.75 -9.07 7.04
#